data_c41dd3c3c45fd161ade578f7667ded21
#
_entry.id   c41dd3c3c45fd161ade578f7667ded21
#
_cell.length_a   1.000
_cell.length_b   1.000
_cell.length_c   1.000
_cell.angle_alpha   90.00
_cell.angle_beta   90.00
_cell.angle_gamma   90.00
#
_symmetry.space_group_name_H-M   'P 1'
#
loop_
_entity.id
_entity.type
_entity.pdbx_description
1 polymer ?
#
loop_
_entity_poly.entity_id
_entity_poly.type
_entity_poly.pdbx_seq_one_letter_code
_entity_poly.pdbx_strand_id
1 'polypeptide(L)'
;MQWDDVKGPRSFFGKAPVDIYKPIEVGEIVKLRSNRDEIKVKIIECHSEIIKGEVIDDSTDIGLVTFVNGDMVEFSTQHIVTLYRN
;
A
#
# COMPACT_ATOMS: atom_id res chain seq x y z
N MET A 1 12.98 -4.67 -6.61
CA MET A 1 12.39 -4.97 -5.29
C MET A 1 11.08 -5.70 -5.44
N GLN A 2 10.82 -6.65 -4.59
CA GLN A 2 9.60 -7.44 -4.62
C GLN A 2 8.82 -7.25 -3.32
N TRP A 3 7.55 -6.93 -3.44
CA TRP A 3 6.66 -6.82 -2.29
C TRP A 3 6.17 -8.21 -1.86
N ASP A 4 5.97 -8.39 -0.55
CA ASP A 4 5.47 -9.65 -0.02
C ASP A 4 4.01 -9.85 -0.41
N ASP A 5 3.63 -11.07 -0.78
CA ASP A 5 2.25 -11.43 -0.97
C ASP A 5 1.56 -11.60 0.39
N VAL A 6 0.41 -10.98 0.53
CA VAL A 6 -0.39 -11.10 1.76
C VAL A 6 -1.21 -12.38 1.70
N LYS A 7 -0.99 -13.25 2.68
CA LYS A 7 -1.75 -14.49 2.84
C LYS A 7 -2.77 -14.30 3.94
N GLY A 8 -4.04 -14.45 3.62
CA GLY A 8 -5.13 -14.25 4.56
C GLY A 8 -5.75 -12.86 4.45
N PRO A 9 -6.65 -12.50 5.38
CA PRO A 9 -7.36 -11.21 5.30
C PRO A 9 -6.41 -10.05 5.54
N ARG A 10 -6.59 -8.98 4.75
CA ARG A 10 -5.85 -7.75 4.98
C ARG A 10 -6.50 -6.96 6.11
N SER A 11 -5.69 -6.11 6.75
CA SER A 11 -6.18 -5.22 7.79
C SER A 11 -6.86 -3.99 7.21
N PHE A 12 -7.84 -3.46 7.90
CA PHE A 12 -8.56 -2.24 7.51
C PHE A 12 -8.54 -1.24 8.65
N PHE A 13 -8.30 0.02 8.32
CA PHE A 13 -8.39 1.14 9.24
C PHE A 13 -9.23 2.24 8.61
N GLY A 14 -10.02 2.94 9.42
CA GLY A 14 -10.83 4.05 8.94
C GLY A 14 -11.93 4.36 9.93
N LYS A 15 -12.77 5.34 9.57
CA LYS A 15 -13.97 5.64 10.34
C LYS A 15 -14.96 4.49 10.19
N ALA A 16 -15.58 4.08 11.30
CA ALA A 16 -16.59 3.05 11.27
C ALA A 16 -17.94 3.61 10.80
N PRO A 17 -18.72 2.84 10.01
CA PRO A 17 -18.36 1.54 9.48
C PRO A 17 -17.40 1.65 8.29
N VAL A 18 -16.41 0.76 8.27
CA VAL A 18 -15.49 0.66 7.12
C VAL A 18 -16.09 -0.31 6.11
N ASP A 19 -16.23 0.15 4.86
CA ASP A 19 -16.71 -0.71 3.78
C ASP A 19 -15.55 -1.53 3.23
N ILE A 20 -15.40 -2.74 3.72
CA ILE A 20 -14.32 -3.64 3.32
C ILE A 20 -14.52 -4.27 1.93
N TYR A 21 -15.73 -4.15 1.38
CA TYR A 21 -16.05 -4.70 0.05
C TYR A 21 -15.93 -3.66 -1.06
N LYS A 22 -15.75 -2.40 -0.71
CA LYS A 22 -15.57 -1.34 -1.69
C LYS A 22 -14.28 -1.56 -2.48
N PRO A 23 -14.30 -1.46 -3.83
CA PRO A 23 -13.08 -1.58 -4.62
C PRO A 23 -12.04 -0.53 -4.22
N ILE A 24 -10.77 -0.88 -4.43
CA ILE A 24 -9.64 0.01 -4.15
C ILE A 24 -9.68 1.17 -5.16
N GLU A 25 -9.56 2.39 -4.64
CA GLU A 25 -9.67 3.61 -5.44
C GLU A 25 -8.44 4.51 -5.29
N VAL A 26 -8.25 5.36 -6.29
CA VAL A 26 -7.25 6.44 -6.25
C VAL A 26 -7.51 7.33 -5.03
N GLY A 27 -6.44 7.71 -4.34
CA GLY A 27 -6.50 8.54 -3.14
C GLY A 27 -6.51 7.76 -1.83
N GLU A 28 -6.77 6.47 -1.88
CA GLU A 28 -6.70 5.63 -0.69
C GLU A 28 -5.25 5.38 -0.28
N ILE A 29 -5.04 5.14 1.01
CA ILE A 29 -3.72 4.86 1.56
C ILE A 29 -3.63 3.38 1.90
N VAL A 30 -2.51 2.76 1.52
CA VAL A 30 -2.25 1.34 1.77
C VAL A 30 -0.89 1.17 2.42
N LYS A 31 -0.69 0.04 3.07
CA LYS A 31 0.60 -0.37 3.60
C LYS A 31 1.11 -1.56 2.79
N LEU A 32 2.35 -1.48 2.35
CA LEU A 32 3.06 -2.56 1.67
C LEU A 32 4.18 -3.08 2.55
N ARG A 33 4.54 -4.33 2.38
CA ARG A 33 5.61 -4.97 3.15
C ARG A 33 6.59 -5.67 2.23
N SER A 34 7.88 -5.57 2.58
CA SER A 34 8.93 -6.37 1.96
C SER A 34 9.80 -6.91 3.09
N ASN A 35 9.83 -8.23 3.23
CA ASN A 35 10.40 -8.90 4.40
C ASN A 35 9.69 -8.43 5.68
N ARG A 36 10.36 -7.65 6.52
CA ARG A 36 9.78 -7.16 7.78
C ARG A 36 9.56 -5.66 7.77
N ASP A 37 9.91 -5.02 6.65
CA ASP A 37 9.82 -3.57 6.53
C ASP A 37 8.53 -3.19 5.82
N GLU A 38 7.90 -2.12 6.27
CA GLU A 38 6.63 -1.65 5.77
C GLU A 38 6.69 -0.18 5.40
N ILE A 39 5.94 0.20 4.35
CA ILE A 39 5.77 1.60 3.99
C ILE A 39 4.30 1.89 3.72
N LYS A 40 3.92 3.16 3.92
CA LYS A 40 2.60 3.66 3.55
C LYS A 40 2.68 4.35 2.19
N VAL A 41 1.69 4.08 1.37
CA VAL A 41 1.64 4.55 0.00
C VAL A 41 0.23 5.07 -0.29
N LYS A 42 0.16 6.22 -0.96
CA LYS A 42 -1.11 6.77 -1.44
C LYS A 42 -1.31 6.32 -2.89
N ILE A 43 -2.45 5.73 -3.20
CA ILE A 43 -2.75 5.25 -4.55
C ILE A 43 -2.97 6.44 -5.48
N ILE A 44 -2.19 6.49 -6.56
CA ILE A 44 -2.24 7.55 -7.56
C ILE A 44 -2.97 7.08 -8.83
N GLU A 45 -2.72 5.83 -9.24
CA GLU A 45 -3.36 5.24 -10.42
C GLU A 45 -3.71 3.80 -10.16
N CYS A 46 -4.86 3.36 -10.66
CA CYS A 46 -5.27 1.96 -10.64
C CYS A 46 -5.45 1.48 -12.09
N HIS A 47 -4.63 0.53 -12.49
CA HIS A 47 -4.79 -0.21 -13.74
C HIS A 47 -5.15 -1.65 -13.38
N SER A 48 -5.69 -2.44 -14.30
CA SER A 48 -6.31 -3.72 -13.97
C SER A 48 -5.53 -4.59 -12.97
N GLU A 49 -4.23 -4.83 -13.18
CA GLU A 49 -3.43 -5.65 -12.29
C GLU A 49 -2.32 -4.88 -11.58
N ILE A 50 -2.01 -3.69 -12.06
CA ILE A 50 -0.91 -2.87 -11.54
C ILE A 50 -1.47 -1.60 -10.95
N ILE A 51 -1.06 -1.31 -9.72
CA ILE A 51 -1.43 -0.10 -9.01
C ILE A 51 -0.16 0.72 -8.82
N LYS A 52 -0.25 2.02 -9.09
CA LYS A 52 0.84 2.96 -8.85
C LYS A 52 0.53 3.79 -7.63
N GLY A 53 1.51 3.93 -6.75
CA GLY A 53 1.37 4.70 -5.55
C GLY A 53 2.56 5.59 -5.27
N GLU A 54 2.34 6.61 -4.44
CA GLU A 54 3.35 7.54 -3.98
C GLU A 54 3.62 7.29 -2.51
N VAL A 55 4.91 7.12 -2.17
CA VAL A 55 5.31 6.93 -0.77
C VAL A 55 5.00 8.18 0.02
N ILE A 56 4.34 8.02 1.17
CA ILE A 56 3.95 9.12 2.05
C ILE A 56 4.69 9.09 3.39
N ASP A 57 5.53 8.10 3.62
CA ASP A 57 6.40 8.07 4.80
C ASP A 57 7.59 9.01 4.60
N ASP A 58 8.15 9.52 5.69
CA ASP A 58 9.27 10.45 5.62
C ASP A 58 10.52 9.82 5.01
N SER A 59 10.92 8.69 5.56
CA SER A 59 12.07 7.94 5.05
C SER A 59 12.01 6.53 5.63
N THR A 60 12.09 5.54 4.77
CA THR A 60 12.01 4.13 5.19
C THR A 60 13.01 3.31 4.38
N ASP A 61 13.88 2.60 5.07
CA ASP A 61 14.81 1.67 4.44
C ASP A 61 14.13 0.30 4.30
N ILE A 62 14.11 -0.21 3.08
CA ILE A 62 13.63 -1.56 2.80
C ILE A 62 14.75 -2.28 2.08
N GLY A 63 15.41 -3.19 2.80
CA GLY A 63 16.61 -3.86 2.30
C GLY A 63 17.70 -2.82 2.03
N LEU A 64 18.19 -2.78 0.79
CA LEU A 64 19.23 -1.85 0.36
C LEU A 64 18.66 -0.58 -0.28
N VAL A 65 17.34 -0.42 -0.29
CA VAL A 65 16.68 0.72 -0.94
C VAL A 65 16.07 1.62 0.12
N THR A 66 16.32 2.92 0.01
CA THR A 66 15.70 3.93 0.85
C THR A 66 14.57 4.59 0.09
N PHE A 67 13.35 4.49 0.63
CA PHE A 67 12.19 5.19 0.08
C PHE A 67 11.94 6.47 0.86
N VAL A 68 11.66 7.54 0.14
CA VAL A 68 11.34 8.84 0.72
C VAL A 68 9.99 9.30 0.21
N ASN A 69 9.40 10.26 0.91
CA ASN A 69 8.12 10.85 0.52
C ASN A 69 8.19 11.36 -0.92
N GLY A 70 7.23 10.94 -1.74
CA GLY A 70 7.17 11.31 -3.14
C GLY A 70 7.68 10.25 -4.11
N ASP A 71 8.38 9.23 -3.62
CA ASP A 71 8.84 8.13 -4.49
C ASP A 71 7.65 7.36 -5.04
N MET A 72 7.74 6.96 -6.30
CA MET A 72 6.68 6.17 -6.95
C MET A 72 7.00 4.69 -6.87
N VAL A 73 5.99 3.88 -6.56
CA VAL A 73 6.11 2.43 -6.50
C VAL A 73 4.96 1.78 -7.26
N GLU A 74 5.19 0.55 -7.73
CA GLU A 74 4.17 -0.26 -8.38
C GLU A 74 3.92 -1.52 -7.56
N PHE A 75 2.67 -1.94 -7.47
CA PHE A 75 2.29 -3.13 -6.72
C PHE A 75 0.96 -3.67 -7.25
N SER A 76 0.56 -4.83 -6.75
CA SER A 76 -0.74 -5.44 -7.04
C SER A 76 -1.56 -5.55 -5.78
N THR A 77 -2.85 -5.86 -5.92
CA THR A 77 -3.76 -5.93 -4.76
C THR A 77 -3.30 -6.98 -3.72
N GLN A 78 -2.67 -8.06 -4.17
CA GLN A 78 -2.17 -9.09 -3.26
C GLN A 78 -1.01 -8.62 -2.36
N HIS A 79 -0.42 -7.47 -2.66
CA HIS A 79 0.68 -6.91 -1.87
C HIS A 79 0.20 -5.99 -0.75
N ILE A 80 -1.08 -5.66 -0.71
CA ILE A 80 -1.62 -4.72 0.27
C ILE A 80 -1.80 -5.43 1.62
N VAL A 81 -1.03 -5.01 2.61
CA VAL A 81 -1.11 -5.53 3.98
C VAL A 81 -2.28 -4.89 4.72
N THR A 82 -2.38 -3.57 4.60
CA THR A 82 -3.39 -2.78 5.31
C THR A 82 -3.98 -1.76 4.35
N LEU A 83 -5.28 -1.55 4.44
CA LEU A 83 -6.01 -0.55 3.67
C LEU A 83 -6.62 0.45 4.65
N TYR A 84 -6.29 1.73 4.47
CA TYR A 84 -6.80 2.82 5.28
C TYR A 84 -7.94 3.51 4.54
N ARG A 85 -9.15 3.47 5.09
CA ARG A 85 -10.35 4.11 4.51
C ARG A 85 -10.97 5.08 5.50
N ASN A 86 -11.43 6.17 4.96
CA ASN A 86 -12.17 7.16 5.75
C ASN A 86 -13.66 7.03 5.51
#